data_66cc24379aa321df6fe5800b3392446b
#
_entry.id   66cc24379aa321df6fe5800b3392446b
#
_cell.length_a   1.000
_cell.length_b   1.000
_cell.length_c   1.000
_cell.angle_alpha   90.00
_cell.angle_beta   90.00
_cell.angle_gamma   90.00
#
_symmetry.space_group_name_H-M   'P 1'
#
loop_
_entity.id
_entity.type
_entity.pdbx_description
1 polymer ?
#
loop_
_entity_poly.entity_id
_entity_poly.type
_entity_poly.pdbx_seq_one_letter_code
_entity_poly.pdbx_strand_id
1 'polypeptide(L)'
;MRAIGIILAGGNSKRMRELSNKRAISAMPVAGSFRSIDFALSNMSNSHIQNVAVFTQYNSRSLNEHLSSSKWWDFGRKQGGLFVFTPTITASNSDWYRGTADALYQNLNFLKNSHEPYVVIAGGDCIYKLDYNKVLEYHVEKKADITVVCKRIGEDEDMTRFGQVHINDDGRIVDFEEKPMTASSDTISCGIYVIRRRQLIELIERCAAEDRVDFVKDILVRYKNLKRIYAYKLESYWSNIASVDSYYKTNMDFLKPEVRNFFFKEYPDIYSKVDDLPPAKYNPGAVVRNSLISSGSIVNGTVENSILFKKAYVGNNCVIKNSIILNDVYIGDNTVIENCIVESRDTIRANTTYIGTPEDIKVVIEKNERYTL
;
A
#
# COMPACT_ATOMS: atom_id res chain seq x y z
N MET A 1 11.15 13.18 16.93
CA MET A 1 10.42 12.78 18.16
C MET A 1 10.33 11.26 18.26
N ARG A 2 10.11 10.66 19.47
CA ARG A 2 9.99 9.20 19.59
C ARG A 2 8.55 8.77 19.36
N ALA A 3 8.35 7.85 18.44
CA ALA A 3 7.04 7.29 18.11
C ALA A 3 7.12 5.79 17.82
N ILE A 4 5.99 5.10 17.98
CA ILE A 4 5.76 3.73 17.49
C ILE A 4 5.09 3.82 16.14
N GLY A 5 5.48 2.94 15.23
CA GLY A 5 4.79 2.76 13.96
C GLY A 5 3.78 1.61 14.02
N ILE A 6 2.61 1.81 13.44
CA ILE A 6 1.63 0.75 13.18
C ILE A 6 1.25 0.80 11.72
N ILE A 7 1.39 -0.32 11.01
CA ILE A 7 0.98 -0.44 9.62
C ILE A 7 -0.21 -1.41 9.54
N LEU A 8 -1.34 -0.90 9.07
CA LEU A 8 -2.55 -1.68 8.87
C LEU A 8 -2.49 -2.34 7.49
N ALA A 9 -2.27 -3.64 7.45
CA ALA A 9 -2.05 -4.43 6.25
C ALA A 9 -3.01 -5.64 6.13
N GLY A 10 -4.06 -5.67 6.93
CA GLY A 10 -5.04 -6.77 6.99
C GLY A 10 -6.25 -6.60 6.09
N GLY A 11 -6.38 -5.48 5.39
CA GLY A 11 -7.53 -5.15 4.57
C GLY A 11 -7.67 -6.01 3.32
N ASN A 12 -8.92 -6.15 2.84
CA ASN A 12 -9.27 -6.72 1.56
C ASN A 12 -10.19 -5.75 0.80
N SER A 13 -10.17 -5.80 -0.52
CA SER A 13 -11.03 -4.99 -1.38
C SER A 13 -11.56 -5.79 -2.56
N LYS A 14 -12.87 -5.89 -2.65
CA LYS A 14 -13.54 -6.53 -3.80
C LYS A 14 -13.23 -5.82 -5.13
N ARG A 15 -12.85 -4.52 -5.08
CA ARG A 15 -12.46 -3.74 -6.27
C ARG A 15 -11.11 -4.15 -6.85
N MET A 16 -10.30 -4.93 -6.11
CA MET A 16 -9.07 -5.55 -6.62
C MET A 16 -9.35 -6.77 -7.50
N ARG A 17 -10.60 -7.20 -7.58
CA ARG A 17 -11.02 -8.38 -8.34
C ARG A 17 -10.10 -9.57 -8.04
N GLU A 18 -9.66 -10.29 -9.06
CA GLU A 18 -8.83 -11.49 -8.96
C GLU A 18 -7.42 -11.24 -8.40
N LEU A 19 -6.90 -9.99 -8.48
CA LEU A 19 -5.56 -9.65 -8.02
C LEU A 19 -5.36 -9.85 -6.51
N SER A 20 -6.44 -9.75 -5.73
CA SER A 20 -6.40 -9.97 -4.28
C SER A 20 -6.64 -11.42 -3.84
N ASN A 21 -6.94 -12.34 -4.78
CA ASN A 21 -7.27 -13.73 -4.44
C ASN A 21 -6.09 -14.52 -3.86
N LYS A 22 -4.86 -14.16 -4.27
CA LYS A 22 -3.64 -14.90 -3.89
C LYS A 22 -2.75 -14.17 -2.90
N ARG A 23 -2.97 -12.87 -2.66
CA ARG A 23 -2.10 -12.04 -1.81
C ARG A 23 -2.84 -10.86 -1.18
N ALA A 24 -2.32 -10.38 -0.06
CA ALA A 24 -2.77 -9.13 0.57
C ALA A 24 -2.50 -7.93 -0.36
N ILE A 25 -3.34 -6.89 -0.31
CA ILE A 25 -3.15 -5.65 -1.09
C ILE A 25 -1.79 -5.01 -0.76
N SER A 26 -1.42 -5.01 0.50
CA SER A 26 -0.12 -4.49 0.95
C SER A 26 1.10 -5.27 0.42
N ALA A 27 0.89 -6.46 -0.14
CA ALA A 27 1.92 -7.26 -0.81
C ALA A 27 1.91 -7.12 -2.34
N MET A 28 1.03 -6.27 -2.90
CA MET A 28 0.96 -6.05 -4.36
C MET A 28 2.27 -5.46 -4.87
N PRO A 29 2.81 -6.02 -5.98
CA PRO A 29 4.00 -5.49 -6.64
C PRO A 29 3.75 -4.08 -7.20
N VAL A 30 4.70 -3.16 -7.01
CA VAL A 30 4.64 -1.77 -7.50
C VAL A 30 5.97 -1.38 -8.11
N ALA A 31 5.92 -0.55 -9.16
CA ALA A 31 7.10 0.04 -9.81
C ALA A 31 8.18 -0.98 -10.21
N GLY A 32 7.79 -2.17 -10.62
CA GLY A 32 8.66 -3.22 -11.13
C GLY A 32 9.37 -4.07 -10.06
N SER A 33 9.74 -3.50 -8.91
CA SER A 33 10.60 -4.21 -7.94
C SER A 33 10.14 -4.10 -6.48
N PHE A 34 9.26 -3.20 -6.16
CA PHE A 34 8.76 -2.92 -4.80
C PHE A 34 7.45 -3.66 -4.51
N ARG A 35 7.05 -3.64 -3.26
CA ARG A 35 5.68 -3.95 -2.83
C ARG A 35 5.08 -2.72 -2.16
N SER A 36 3.77 -2.61 -2.15
CA SER A 36 3.08 -1.45 -1.59
C SER A 36 3.51 -1.11 -0.15
N ILE A 37 3.68 -2.11 0.70
CA ILE A 37 4.08 -1.91 2.11
C ILE A 37 5.48 -1.31 2.26
N ASP A 38 6.37 -1.47 1.26
CA ASP A 38 7.74 -0.98 1.32
C ASP A 38 7.81 0.54 1.48
N PHE A 39 6.83 1.26 0.93
CA PHE A 39 6.73 2.72 1.05
C PHE A 39 6.45 3.16 2.49
N ALA A 40 5.47 2.54 3.13
CA ALA A 40 5.16 2.83 4.54
C ALA A 40 6.32 2.45 5.47
N LEU A 41 6.94 1.28 5.27
CA LEU A 41 8.11 0.82 6.04
C LEU A 41 9.30 1.75 5.85
N SER A 42 9.58 2.19 4.62
CA SER A 42 10.67 3.11 4.33
C SER A 42 10.44 4.48 4.98
N ASN A 43 9.22 5.00 4.95
CA ASN A 43 8.87 6.24 5.64
C ASN A 43 9.04 6.12 7.16
N MET A 44 8.68 4.97 7.77
CA MET A 44 8.93 4.71 9.19
C MET A 44 10.43 4.72 9.50
N SER A 45 11.22 3.97 8.73
CA SER A 45 12.68 3.89 8.89
C SER A 45 13.34 5.25 8.72
N ASN A 46 13.03 5.96 7.65
CA ASN A 46 13.56 7.29 7.34
C ASN A 46 13.19 8.36 8.39
N SER A 47 12.07 8.18 9.08
CA SER A 47 11.63 9.02 10.20
C SER A 47 12.19 8.56 11.56
N HIS A 48 13.10 7.59 11.58
CA HIS A 48 13.71 7.00 12.78
C HIS A 48 12.70 6.38 13.76
N ILE A 49 11.57 5.90 13.25
CA ILE A 49 10.61 5.11 14.01
C ILE A 49 11.09 3.66 14.01
N GLN A 50 11.68 3.22 15.13
CA GLN A 50 12.39 1.94 15.22
C GLN A 50 11.51 0.76 15.65
N ASN A 51 10.40 1.02 16.36
CA ASN A 51 9.43 0.02 16.77
C ASN A 51 8.23 0.08 15.82
N VAL A 52 8.09 -0.91 14.95
CA VAL A 52 7.01 -0.95 13.96
C VAL A 52 6.25 -2.26 14.04
N ALA A 53 4.94 -2.17 14.20
CA ALA A 53 4.01 -3.30 14.14
C ALA A 53 3.28 -3.31 12.79
N VAL A 54 3.18 -4.47 12.16
CA VAL A 54 2.38 -4.68 10.94
C VAL A 54 1.24 -5.64 11.29
N PHE A 55 0.00 -5.20 11.12
CA PHE A 55 -1.17 -6.04 11.38
C PHE A 55 -1.66 -6.64 10.06
N THR A 56 -1.56 -7.97 9.94
CA THR A 56 -1.90 -8.73 8.74
C THR A 56 -3.07 -9.67 8.98
N GLN A 57 -3.83 -9.97 7.95
CA GLN A 57 -4.98 -10.88 8.03
C GLN A 57 -5.24 -11.62 6.73
N TYR A 58 -5.92 -10.98 5.75
CA TYR A 58 -6.29 -11.64 4.49
C TYR A 58 -5.06 -11.94 3.63
N ASN A 59 -4.97 -13.19 3.13
CA ASN A 59 -3.95 -13.64 2.18
C ASN A 59 -2.52 -13.22 2.56
N SER A 60 -2.22 -13.22 3.87
CA SER A 60 -1.01 -12.61 4.42
C SER A 60 0.28 -13.41 4.20
N ARG A 61 0.21 -14.67 3.72
CA ARG A 61 1.39 -15.54 3.57
C ARG A 61 2.51 -14.88 2.79
N SER A 62 2.23 -14.38 1.58
CA SER A 62 3.22 -13.72 0.74
C SER A 62 3.74 -12.41 1.36
N LEU A 63 2.91 -11.71 2.14
CA LEU A 63 3.31 -10.52 2.89
C LEU A 63 4.26 -10.89 4.04
N ASN A 64 3.91 -11.90 4.83
CA ASN A 64 4.74 -12.38 5.94
C ASN A 64 6.10 -12.90 5.46
N GLU A 65 6.15 -13.61 4.31
CA GLU A 65 7.39 -14.02 3.66
C GLU A 65 8.25 -12.82 3.23
N HIS A 66 7.64 -11.73 2.75
CA HIS A 66 8.35 -10.51 2.40
C HIS A 66 8.95 -9.83 3.64
N LEU A 67 8.20 -9.79 4.73
CA LEU A 67 8.58 -9.16 5.99
C LEU A 67 9.51 -10.02 6.87
N SER A 68 9.79 -11.26 6.49
CA SER A 68 10.55 -12.23 7.29
C SER A 68 11.97 -11.77 7.66
N SER A 69 12.54 -10.83 6.91
CA SER A 69 13.82 -10.21 7.21
C SER A 69 13.68 -8.69 7.26
N SER A 70 13.70 -8.15 8.46
CA SER A 70 13.54 -6.72 8.74
C SER A 70 14.77 -5.85 8.36
N LYS A 71 15.89 -6.49 8.02
CA LYS A 71 17.16 -5.80 7.70
C LYS A 71 17.06 -4.85 6.51
N TRP A 72 16.17 -5.13 5.56
CA TRP A 72 16.00 -4.34 4.35
C TRP A 72 15.51 -2.91 4.62
N TRP A 73 14.80 -2.70 5.73
CA TRP A 73 14.29 -1.40 6.19
C TRP A 73 14.99 -0.91 7.45
N ASP A 74 16.16 -1.48 7.81
CA ASP A 74 16.97 -1.11 9.00
C ASP A 74 16.25 -1.32 10.35
N PHE A 75 15.34 -2.29 10.44
CA PHE A 75 14.68 -2.66 11.69
C PHE A 75 15.40 -3.80 12.44
N GLY A 76 16.56 -4.25 11.99
CA GLY A 76 17.33 -5.36 12.58
C GLY A 76 18.26 -4.96 13.73
N ARG A 77 18.03 -3.83 14.40
CA ARG A 77 18.90 -3.32 15.48
C ARG A 77 18.60 -3.97 16.83
N LYS A 78 19.51 -3.80 17.82
CA LYS A 78 19.34 -4.34 19.19
C LYS A 78 18.12 -3.77 19.92
N GLN A 79 17.74 -2.55 19.62
CA GLN A 79 16.56 -1.88 20.18
C GLN A 79 15.60 -1.55 19.07
N GLY A 80 14.34 -1.95 19.21
CA GLY A 80 13.32 -1.82 18.20
C GLY A 80 13.10 -3.13 17.42
N GLY A 81 12.39 -3.05 16.33
CA GLY A 81 12.12 -4.18 15.45
C GLY A 81 10.88 -4.02 14.61
N LEU A 82 10.75 -4.91 13.64
CA LEU A 82 9.55 -5.10 12.86
C LEU A 82 8.79 -6.30 13.42
N PHE A 83 7.58 -6.06 13.91
CA PHE A 83 6.71 -7.06 14.51
C PHE A 83 5.51 -7.31 13.61
N VAL A 84 5.31 -8.56 13.20
CA VAL A 84 4.16 -8.94 12.36
C VAL A 84 3.15 -9.64 13.24
N PHE A 85 1.96 -9.06 13.35
CA PHE A 85 0.84 -9.59 14.12
C PHE A 85 -0.26 -10.10 13.19
N THR A 86 -0.67 -11.33 13.44
CA THR A 86 -1.83 -11.97 12.82
C THR A 86 -2.90 -12.20 13.88
N PRO A 87 -4.18 -12.37 13.51
CA PRO A 87 -5.19 -12.83 14.47
C PRO A 87 -4.73 -14.10 15.17
N THR A 88 -4.85 -14.12 16.49
CA THR A 88 -4.37 -15.22 17.33
C THR A 88 -5.50 -15.77 18.16
N ILE A 89 -5.68 -17.08 18.15
CA ILE A 89 -6.63 -17.77 19.01
C ILE A 89 -6.08 -17.75 20.45
N THR A 90 -6.87 -17.23 21.37
CA THR A 90 -6.59 -17.19 22.80
C THR A 90 -7.78 -17.77 23.58
N ALA A 91 -7.66 -17.90 24.88
CA ALA A 91 -8.77 -18.33 25.73
C ALA A 91 -9.99 -17.39 25.67
N SER A 92 -9.76 -16.12 25.34
CA SER A 92 -10.79 -15.06 25.29
C SER A 92 -11.15 -14.60 23.87
N ASN A 93 -10.44 -15.04 22.84
CA ASN A 93 -10.68 -14.66 21.46
C ASN A 93 -10.37 -15.80 20.49
N SER A 94 -11.32 -16.13 19.64
CA SER A 94 -11.18 -17.13 18.55
C SER A 94 -11.38 -16.53 17.17
N ASP A 95 -11.60 -15.22 17.08
CA ASP A 95 -12.04 -14.55 15.87
C ASP A 95 -10.91 -13.82 15.14
N TRP A 96 -11.18 -13.53 13.87
CA TRP A 96 -10.41 -12.62 13.05
C TRP A 96 -10.51 -11.18 13.60
N TYR A 97 -9.63 -10.28 13.15
CA TYR A 97 -9.84 -8.86 13.39
C TYR A 97 -11.14 -8.41 12.71
N ARG A 98 -12.11 -8.01 13.50
CA ARG A 98 -13.42 -7.56 13.02
C ARG A 98 -13.38 -6.16 12.41
N GLY A 99 -12.31 -5.41 12.68
CA GLY A 99 -12.06 -4.08 12.15
C GLY A 99 -10.73 -3.52 12.64
N THR A 100 -10.43 -2.29 12.26
CA THR A 100 -9.13 -1.65 12.55
C THR A 100 -8.93 -1.33 14.03
N ALA A 101 -9.99 -0.93 14.76
CA ALA A 101 -9.91 -0.73 16.21
C ALA A 101 -9.79 -2.06 16.95
N ASP A 102 -10.47 -3.11 16.49
CA ASP A 102 -10.37 -4.45 17.06
C ASP A 102 -8.96 -5.04 16.86
N ALA A 103 -8.34 -4.84 15.71
CA ALA A 103 -6.95 -5.24 15.48
C ALA A 103 -5.97 -4.57 16.45
N LEU A 104 -6.17 -3.29 16.75
CA LEU A 104 -5.41 -2.55 17.75
C LEU A 104 -5.66 -3.10 19.16
N TYR A 105 -6.91 -3.44 19.47
CA TYR A 105 -7.27 -3.96 20.78
C TYR A 105 -6.69 -5.35 21.05
N GLN A 106 -6.79 -6.27 20.10
CA GLN A 106 -6.22 -7.63 20.23
C GLN A 106 -4.69 -7.59 20.43
N ASN A 107 -4.02 -6.54 19.95
CA ASN A 107 -2.57 -6.33 20.08
C ASN A 107 -2.20 -5.21 21.07
N LEU A 108 -3.09 -4.84 21.99
CA LEU A 108 -2.94 -3.70 22.88
C LEU A 108 -1.70 -3.80 23.79
N ASN A 109 -1.26 -5.02 24.10
CA ASN A 109 -0.05 -5.26 24.88
C ASN A 109 1.21 -4.70 24.24
N PHE A 110 1.29 -4.68 22.90
CA PHE A 110 2.39 -4.04 22.18
C PHE A 110 2.47 -2.54 22.52
N LEU A 111 1.33 -1.85 22.55
CA LEU A 111 1.25 -0.44 22.94
C LEU A 111 1.52 -0.23 24.44
N LYS A 112 0.99 -1.09 25.30
CA LYS A 112 1.17 -0.97 26.77
C LYS A 112 2.63 -1.17 27.20
N ASN A 113 3.33 -2.09 26.55
CA ASN A 113 4.73 -2.40 26.86
C ASN A 113 5.73 -1.42 26.21
N SER A 114 5.27 -0.53 25.36
CA SER A 114 6.11 0.46 24.69
C SER A 114 6.27 1.72 25.53
N HIS A 115 7.35 2.47 25.30
CA HIS A 115 7.68 3.68 26.05
C HIS A 115 7.59 4.97 25.25
N GLU A 116 7.41 4.88 23.95
CA GLU A 116 7.29 6.01 23.05
C GLU A 116 5.98 6.79 23.32
N PRO A 117 6.03 8.13 23.34
CA PRO A 117 4.86 8.94 23.69
C PRO A 117 3.79 9.01 22.59
N TYR A 118 4.19 8.80 21.33
CA TYR A 118 3.31 8.93 20.16
C TYR A 118 3.21 7.63 19.39
N VAL A 119 2.13 7.51 18.63
CA VAL A 119 1.88 6.42 17.66
C VAL A 119 1.59 7.04 16.31
N VAL A 120 2.26 6.52 15.28
CA VAL A 120 1.96 6.79 13.88
C VAL A 120 1.28 5.56 13.31
N ILE A 121 0.04 5.70 12.85
CA ILE A 121 -0.72 4.63 12.19
C ILE A 121 -0.76 4.93 10.70
N ALA A 122 -0.45 3.97 9.84
CA ALA A 122 -0.48 4.12 8.39
C ALA A 122 -1.08 2.90 7.71
N GLY A 123 -1.72 3.09 6.55
CA GLY A 123 -2.13 1.99 5.67
C GLY A 123 -0.94 1.41 4.91
N GLY A 124 -0.93 0.09 4.70
CA GLY A 124 0.08 -0.61 3.90
C GLY A 124 -0.23 -0.67 2.40
N ASP A 125 -1.31 -0.07 1.95
CA ASP A 125 -1.83 -0.08 0.58
C ASP A 125 -1.71 1.28 -0.14
N CYS A 126 -0.87 2.18 0.38
CA CYS A 126 -0.64 3.51 -0.16
C CYS A 126 0.80 3.71 -0.60
N ILE A 127 0.97 4.44 -1.70
CA ILE A 127 2.26 4.78 -2.30
C ILE A 127 2.52 6.27 -2.09
N TYR A 128 3.52 6.60 -1.26
CA TYR A 128 3.85 7.97 -0.90
C TYR A 128 5.24 8.06 -0.26
N LYS A 129 5.78 9.28 -0.21
CA LYS A 129 6.93 9.65 0.62
C LYS A 129 6.51 10.71 1.63
N LEU A 130 6.78 10.48 2.91
CA LEU A 130 6.43 11.40 3.98
C LEU A 130 7.42 11.26 5.14
N ASP A 131 7.96 12.39 5.59
CA ASP A 131 8.69 12.46 6.84
C ASP A 131 7.69 12.61 8.00
N TYR A 132 7.52 11.55 8.77
CA TYR A 132 6.61 11.55 9.91
C TYR A 132 7.07 12.48 11.05
N ASN A 133 8.34 12.88 11.11
CA ASN A 133 8.78 13.86 12.10
C ASN A 133 8.09 15.21 11.89
N LYS A 134 7.89 15.63 10.64
CA LYS A 134 7.14 16.86 10.31
C LYS A 134 5.68 16.79 10.77
N VAL A 135 5.05 15.62 10.62
CA VAL A 135 3.67 15.40 11.09
C VAL A 135 3.61 15.40 12.63
N LEU A 136 4.60 14.80 13.29
CA LEU A 136 4.73 14.80 14.76
C LEU A 136 4.98 16.21 15.32
N GLU A 137 5.83 17.00 14.67
CA GLU A 137 6.09 18.40 15.02
C GLU A 137 4.81 19.24 14.91
N TYR A 138 4.09 19.13 13.81
CA TYR A 138 2.80 19.76 13.60
C TYR A 138 1.77 19.33 14.65
N HIS A 139 1.70 18.03 14.97
CA HIS A 139 0.82 17.50 16.03
C HIS A 139 1.06 18.16 17.37
N VAL A 140 2.33 18.36 17.75
CA VAL A 140 2.71 19.01 19.01
C VAL A 140 2.43 20.51 18.98
N GLU A 141 2.77 21.19 17.88
CA GLU A 141 2.53 22.63 17.68
C GLU A 141 1.03 22.98 17.80
N LYS A 142 0.18 22.24 17.13
CA LYS A 142 -1.28 22.41 17.18
C LYS A 142 -1.90 21.92 18.50
N LYS A 143 -1.10 21.31 19.39
CA LYS A 143 -1.59 20.64 20.60
C LYS A 143 -2.75 19.68 20.30
N ALA A 144 -2.66 19.01 19.16
CA ALA A 144 -3.70 18.15 18.65
C ALA A 144 -3.91 16.92 19.57
N ASP A 145 -5.13 16.41 19.62
CA ASP A 145 -5.42 15.10 20.18
C ASP A 145 -5.17 14.02 19.13
N ILE A 146 -5.58 14.28 17.88
CA ILE A 146 -5.31 13.42 16.72
C ILE A 146 -4.90 14.32 15.54
N THR A 147 -3.90 13.92 14.80
CA THR A 147 -3.55 14.53 13.52
C THR A 147 -3.81 13.53 12.40
N VAL A 148 -4.53 13.95 11.39
CA VAL A 148 -4.85 13.17 10.18
C VAL A 148 -4.06 13.75 9.02
N VAL A 149 -3.31 12.92 8.31
CA VAL A 149 -2.68 13.35 7.06
C VAL A 149 -3.76 13.36 5.98
N CYS A 150 -3.92 14.50 5.34
CA CYS A 150 -4.94 14.75 4.35
C CYS A 150 -4.33 15.21 3.03
N LYS A 151 -4.99 14.89 1.92
CA LYS A 151 -4.60 15.33 0.59
C LYS A 151 -5.80 15.87 -0.15
N ARG A 152 -5.57 16.96 -0.88
CA ARG A 152 -6.52 17.44 -1.87
C ARG A 152 -6.35 16.63 -3.14
N ILE A 153 -7.39 16.05 -3.66
CA ILE A 153 -7.41 15.26 -4.90
C ILE A 153 -8.26 15.94 -5.96
N GLY A 154 -7.97 15.67 -7.24
CA GLY A 154 -8.70 16.23 -8.37
C GLY A 154 -10.07 15.59 -8.57
N GLU A 155 -10.92 16.24 -9.37
CA GLU A 155 -12.26 15.76 -9.70
C GLU A 155 -12.30 14.43 -10.46
N ASP A 156 -11.19 14.05 -11.08
CA ASP A 156 -11.06 12.80 -11.86
C ASP A 156 -10.91 11.53 -11.01
N GLU A 157 -10.84 11.67 -9.67
CA GLU A 157 -10.68 10.53 -8.77
C GLU A 157 -11.97 10.23 -8.00
N ASP A 158 -12.30 8.96 -7.85
CA ASP A 158 -13.44 8.50 -7.04
C ASP A 158 -13.19 8.76 -5.55
N MET A 159 -13.61 9.92 -5.07
CA MET A 159 -13.45 10.37 -3.69
C MET A 159 -14.31 9.59 -2.69
N THR A 160 -15.37 8.92 -3.16
CA THR A 160 -16.28 8.15 -2.28
C THR A 160 -15.60 6.94 -1.63
N ARG A 161 -14.40 6.60 -2.09
CA ARG A 161 -13.59 5.48 -1.56
C ARG A 161 -12.88 5.83 -0.26
N PHE A 162 -12.77 7.11 0.07
CA PHE A 162 -11.94 7.63 1.15
C PHE A 162 -12.78 8.33 2.23
N GLY A 163 -12.21 8.47 3.40
CA GLY A 163 -12.74 9.38 4.39
C GLY A 163 -12.57 10.82 3.91
N GLN A 164 -13.66 11.57 3.82
CA GLN A 164 -13.65 12.98 3.40
C GLN A 164 -13.61 13.89 4.61
N VAL A 165 -12.89 15.00 4.50
CA VAL A 165 -12.70 15.93 5.62
C VAL A 165 -12.99 17.35 5.20
N HIS A 166 -13.68 18.10 6.08
CA HIS A 166 -13.83 19.53 5.98
C HIS A 166 -12.91 20.20 7.00
N ILE A 167 -12.12 21.16 6.54
CA ILE A 167 -11.03 21.78 7.32
C ILE A 167 -11.31 23.29 7.40
N ASN A 168 -11.22 23.86 8.61
CA ASN A 168 -11.28 25.30 8.78
C ASN A 168 -9.93 25.98 8.50
N ASP A 169 -9.89 27.31 8.55
CA ASP A 169 -8.68 28.12 8.28
C ASP A 169 -7.51 27.81 9.22
N ASP A 170 -7.77 27.36 10.44
CA ASP A 170 -6.72 26.97 11.42
C ASP A 170 -6.18 25.54 11.17
N GLY A 171 -6.73 24.82 10.21
CA GLY A 171 -6.33 23.44 9.91
C GLY A 171 -7.06 22.38 10.76
N ARG A 172 -8.06 22.79 11.57
CA ARG A 172 -8.87 21.86 12.35
C ARG A 172 -9.90 21.18 11.47
N ILE A 173 -10.06 19.87 11.63
CA ILE A 173 -11.13 19.10 10.99
C ILE A 173 -12.44 19.41 11.73
N VAL A 174 -13.37 19.99 11.02
CA VAL A 174 -14.69 20.36 11.53
C VAL A 174 -15.74 19.32 11.16
N ASP A 175 -15.53 18.59 10.07
CA ASP A 175 -16.33 17.43 9.70
C ASP A 175 -15.51 16.32 9.10
N PHE A 176 -15.94 15.08 9.34
CA PHE A 176 -15.31 13.86 8.84
C PHE A 176 -16.39 12.84 8.47
N GLU A 177 -16.41 12.44 7.19
CA GLU A 177 -17.33 11.45 6.65
C GLU A 177 -16.56 10.25 6.10
N GLU A 178 -16.81 9.06 6.62
CA GLU A 178 -16.13 7.83 6.16
C GLU A 178 -16.87 7.24 4.96
N LYS A 179 -16.23 7.30 3.80
CA LYS A 179 -16.73 6.72 2.54
C LYS A 179 -18.18 7.13 2.23
N PRO A 180 -18.48 8.42 2.10
CA PRO A 180 -19.82 8.88 1.80
C PRO A 180 -20.29 8.42 0.42
N MET A 181 -21.60 8.32 0.20
CA MET A 181 -22.16 7.92 -1.09
C MET A 181 -21.96 8.98 -2.19
N THR A 182 -21.84 10.23 -1.79
CA THR A 182 -21.57 11.37 -2.68
C THR A 182 -20.40 12.18 -2.13
N ALA A 183 -19.54 12.68 -3.01
CA ALA A 183 -18.42 13.51 -2.61
C ALA A 183 -18.93 14.84 -2.02
N SER A 184 -18.51 15.15 -0.79
CA SER A 184 -18.84 16.40 -0.07
C SER A 184 -17.63 17.33 0.08
N SER A 185 -16.42 16.84 -0.16
CA SER A 185 -15.16 17.58 -0.03
C SER A 185 -14.15 17.09 -1.08
N ASP A 186 -13.26 17.99 -1.52
CA ASP A 186 -12.10 17.67 -2.37
C ASP A 186 -10.89 17.18 -1.57
N THR A 187 -11.00 17.15 -0.25
CA THR A 187 -9.93 16.78 0.67
C THR A 187 -10.23 15.46 1.35
N ILE A 188 -9.32 14.51 1.22
CA ILE A 188 -9.46 13.16 1.75
C ILE A 188 -8.45 12.87 2.86
N SER A 189 -8.78 11.91 3.72
CA SER A 189 -7.84 11.27 4.64
C SER A 189 -6.96 10.27 3.90
N CYS A 190 -5.65 10.41 4.05
CA CYS A 190 -4.67 9.48 3.48
C CYS A 190 -4.53 8.15 4.25
N GLY A 191 -5.33 7.92 5.30
CA GLY A 191 -5.20 6.75 6.15
C GLY A 191 -3.94 6.76 7.02
N ILE A 192 -3.43 7.95 7.33
CA ILE A 192 -2.23 8.15 8.16
C ILE A 192 -2.60 9.04 9.34
N TYR A 193 -2.31 8.57 10.56
CA TYR A 193 -2.74 9.23 11.79
C TYR A 193 -1.61 9.34 12.80
N VAL A 194 -1.57 10.44 13.54
CA VAL A 194 -0.69 10.63 14.71
C VAL A 194 -1.55 10.87 15.94
N ILE A 195 -1.27 10.13 17.01
CA ILE A 195 -1.98 10.20 18.27
C ILE A 195 -1.05 9.93 19.45
N ARG A 196 -1.31 10.48 20.62
CA ARG A 196 -0.58 10.13 21.85
C ARG A 196 -0.88 8.68 22.26
N ARG A 197 0.15 7.90 22.55
CA ARG A 197 0.02 6.48 22.87
C ARG A 197 -0.98 6.19 24.00
N ARG A 198 -0.92 6.94 25.11
CA ARG A 198 -1.86 6.78 26.24
C ARG A 198 -3.31 7.02 25.81
N GLN A 199 -3.53 8.08 25.04
CA GLN A 199 -4.86 8.41 24.53
C GLN A 199 -5.39 7.35 23.56
N LEU A 200 -4.53 6.80 22.70
CA LEU A 200 -4.91 5.70 21.82
C LEU A 200 -5.36 4.47 22.63
N ILE A 201 -4.59 4.09 23.65
CA ILE A 201 -4.93 2.97 24.54
C ILE A 201 -6.32 3.18 25.16
N GLU A 202 -6.58 4.33 25.75
CA GLU A 202 -7.88 4.66 26.37
C GLU A 202 -9.04 4.60 25.38
N LEU A 203 -8.85 5.12 24.16
CA LEU A 203 -9.88 5.10 23.12
C LEU A 203 -10.16 3.68 22.62
N ILE A 204 -9.13 2.87 22.43
CA ILE A 204 -9.27 1.48 21.99
C ILE A 204 -9.93 0.60 23.07
N GLU A 205 -9.57 0.76 24.33
CA GLU A 205 -10.23 0.04 25.43
C GLU A 205 -11.71 0.42 25.54
N ARG A 206 -12.05 1.68 25.34
CA ARG A 206 -13.44 2.13 25.30
C ARG A 206 -14.19 1.55 24.10
N CYS A 207 -13.60 1.54 22.91
CA CYS A 207 -14.19 0.91 21.73
C CYS A 207 -14.51 -0.56 21.99
N ALA A 208 -13.56 -1.30 22.57
CA ALA A 208 -13.76 -2.71 22.90
C ALA A 208 -14.89 -2.93 23.91
N ALA A 209 -14.96 -2.10 24.96
CA ALA A 209 -16.03 -2.16 25.97
C ALA A 209 -17.43 -1.88 25.38
N GLU A 210 -17.51 -1.11 24.31
CA GLU A 210 -18.76 -0.75 23.61
C GLU A 210 -19.03 -1.62 22.37
N ASP A 211 -18.25 -2.67 22.13
CA ASP A 211 -18.28 -3.56 20.95
C ASP A 211 -18.14 -2.79 19.62
N ARG A 212 -17.27 -1.78 19.59
CA ARG A 212 -16.94 -0.97 18.43
C ARG A 212 -15.61 -1.41 17.84
N VAL A 213 -15.56 -1.52 16.53
CA VAL A 213 -14.46 -2.24 15.86
C VAL A 213 -13.70 -1.41 14.83
N ASP A 214 -14.24 -0.26 14.41
CA ASP A 214 -13.66 0.55 13.33
C ASP A 214 -12.98 1.81 13.89
N PHE A 215 -11.68 1.98 13.59
CA PHE A 215 -10.91 3.13 14.07
C PHE A 215 -11.42 4.46 13.50
N VAL A 216 -11.78 4.51 12.24
CA VAL A 216 -12.22 5.75 11.59
C VAL A 216 -13.62 6.13 12.07
N LYS A 217 -14.58 5.24 11.96
CA LYS A 217 -15.98 5.50 12.33
C LYS A 217 -16.14 5.74 13.84
N ASP A 218 -15.52 4.85 14.63
CA ASP A 218 -15.76 4.80 16.07
C ASP A 218 -14.85 5.72 16.89
N ILE A 219 -13.78 6.24 16.27
CA ILE A 219 -12.89 7.21 16.92
C ILE A 219 -12.93 8.55 16.18
N LEU A 220 -12.53 8.61 14.91
CA LEU A 220 -12.39 9.90 14.22
C LEU A 220 -13.75 10.59 14.01
N VAL A 221 -14.70 9.89 13.38
CA VAL A 221 -16.05 10.47 13.12
C VAL A 221 -16.79 10.74 14.42
N ARG A 222 -16.77 9.78 15.34
CA ARG A 222 -17.49 9.90 16.61
C ARG A 222 -16.99 11.05 17.50
N TYR A 223 -15.68 11.21 17.58
CA TYR A 223 -15.08 12.20 18.48
C TYR A 223 -14.68 13.52 17.79
N LYS A 224 -15.08 13.75 16.53
CA LYS A 224 -14.71 14.96 15.76
C LYS A 224 -15.01 16.27 16.48
N ASN A 225 -16.11 16.35 17.22
CA ASN A 225 -16.51 17.53 17.97
C ASN A 225 -15.92 17.58 19.39
N LEU A 226 -15.50 16.46 19.94
CA LEU A 226 -14.99 16.34 21.33
C LEU A 226 -13.48 16.40 21.41
N LYS A 227 -12.79 16.07 20.33
CA LYS A 227 -11.32 16.04 20.25
C LYS A 227 -10.82 17.14 19.29
N ARG A 228 -9.60 17.58 19.54
CA ARG A 228 -8.89 18.51 18.64
C ARG A 228 -8.24 17.70 17.55
N ILE A 229 -8.95 17.49 16.44
CA ILE A 229 -8.45 16.75 15.28
C ILE A 229 -7.99 17.76 14.25
N TYR A 230 -6.74 17.67 13.83
CA TYR A 230 -6.11 18.57 12.87
C TYR A 230 -5.67 17.84 11.61
N ALA A 231 -5.77 18.51 10.48
CA ALA A 231 -5.34 18.01 9.18
C ALA A 231 -3.92 18.48 8.88
N TYR A 232 -3.01 17.53 8.64
CA TYR A 232 -1.71 17.80 8.05
C TYR A 232 -1.81 17.64 6.54
N LYS A 233 -1.57 18.69 5.77
CA LYS A 233 -1.70 18.70 4.31
C LYS A 233 -0.49 18.02 3.66
N LEU A 234 -0.72 16.96 2.90
CA LEU A 234 0.27 16.27 2.10
C LEU A 234 0.24 16.82 0.66
N GLU A 235 1.27 17.54 0.26
CA GLU A 235 1.35 18.13 -1.08
C GLU A 235 2.00 17.19 -2.10
N SER A 236 2.90 16.30 -1.63
CA SER A 236 3.63 15.37 -2.48
C SER A 236 2.74 14.27 -3.05
N TYR A 237 3.34 13.44 -3.93
CA TYR A 237 2.64 12.29 -4.52
C TYR A 237 2.06 11.36 -3.46
N TRP A 238 0.82 10.95 -3.64
CA TRP A 238 0.14 9.93 -2.86
C TRP A 238 -0.87 9.21 -3.75
N SER A 239 -0.94 7.89 -3.65
CA SER A 239 -1.95 7.07 -4.31
C SER A 239 -2.29 5.85 -3.45
N ASN A 240 -3.56 5.43 -3.49
CA ASN A 240 -4.02 4.20 -2.87
C ASN A 240 -4.32 3.16 -3.95
N ILE A 241 -3.84 1.92 -3.76
CA ILE A 241 -3.92 0.85 -4.76
C ILE A 241 -5.04 -0.17 -4.48
N ALA A 242 -6.09 0.19 -3.77
CA ALA A 242 -7.15 -0.73 -3.36
C ALA A 242 -8.23 -1.02 -4.44
N SER A 243 -7.98 -0.73 -5.70
CA SER A 243 -8.79 -1.15 -6.86
C SER A 243 -7.90 -1.47 -8.06
N VAL A 244 -8.42 -2.23 -9.04
CA VAL A 244 -7.70 -2.54 -10.29
C VAL A 244 -7.28 -1.26 -11.00
N ASP A 245 -8.18 -0.29 -11.14
CA ASP A 245 -7.92 0.97 -11.85
C ASP A 245 -6.86 1.81 -11.14
N SER A 246 -6.99 1.99 -9.81
CA SER A 246 -5.98 2.75 -9.05
C SER A 246 -4.63 2.04 -9.00
N TYR A 247 -4.62 0.71 -8.93
CA TYR A 247 -3.39 -0.08 -9.02
C TYR A 247 -2.71 0.08 -10.37
N TYR A 248 -3.49 -0.01 -11.47
CA TYR A 248 -2.98 0.20 -12.82
C TYR A 248 -2.43 1.62 -12.98
N LYS A 249 -3.23 2.65 -12.68
CA LYS A 249 -2.83 4.07 -12.77
C LYS A 249 -1.56 4.35 -11.97
N THR A 250 -1.51 3.88 -10.73
CA THR A 250 -0.34 4.07 -9.85
C THR A 250 0.93 3.46 -10.43
N ASN A 251 0.86 2.24 -10.99
CA ASN A 251 2.01 1.63 -11.63
C ASN A 251 2.42 2.41 -12.89
N MET A 252 1.47 2.77 -13.76
CA MET A 252 1.75 3.52 -14.99
C MET A 252 2.33 4.92 -14.70
N ASP A 253 2.01 5.53 -13.57
CA ASP A 253 2.63 6.79 -13.15
C ASP A 253 4.15 6.68 -12.99
N PHE A 254 4.68 5.50 -12.66
CA PHE A 254 6.14 5.28 -12.62
C PHE A 254 6.81 5.27 -14.00
N LEU A 255 6.07 5.29 -15.09
CA LEU A 255 6.61 5.56 -16.44
C LEU A 255 6.92 7.05 -16.64
N LYS A 256 6.37 7.95 -15.83
CA LYS A 256 6.64 9.38 -15.84
C LYS A 256 7.98 9.67 -15.14
N PRO A 257 8.91 10.41 -15.78
CA PRO A 257 10.23 10.71 -15.19
C PRO A 257 10.15 11.43 -13.85
N GLU A 258 9.22 12.37 -13.68
CA GLU A 258 9.03 13.13 -12.45
C GLU A 258 8.67 12.22 -11.26
N VAL A 259 7.78 11.25 -11.45
CA VAL A 259 7.39 10.29 -10.39
C VAL A 259 8.57 9.40 -10.02
N ARG A 260 9.27 8.85 -11.02
CA ARG A 260 10.48 8.04 -10.77
C ARG A 260 11.58 8.82 -10.05
N ASN A 261 11.82 10.06 -10.47
CA ASN A 261 12.84 10.89 -9.83
C ASN A 261 12.48 11.17 -8.36
N PHE A 262 11.22 11.55 -8.09
CA PHE A 262 10.73 11.76 -6.73
C PHE A 262 10.93 10.53 -5.85
N PHE A 263 10.59 9.33 -6.32
CA PHE A 263 10.69 8.14 -5.48
C PHE A 263 12.11 7.56 -5.41
N PHE A 264 12.89 7.59 -6.48
CA PHE A 264 14.10 6.78 -6.60
C PHE A 264 15.41 7.57 -6.80
N LYS A 265 15.35 8.90 -6.98
CA LYS A 265 16.54 9.74 -7.08
C LYS A 265 16.61 10.82 -6.00
N GLU A 266 15.48 11.25 -5.47
CA GLU A 266 15.41 12.22 -4.40
C GLU A 266 15.49 11.50 -3.04
N TYR A 267 16.29 12.03 -2.13
CA TYR A 267 16.33 11.56 -0.75
C TYR A 267 15.03 11.92 0.00
N PRO A 268 14.56 11.09 0.92
CA PRO A 268 15.08 9.79 1.35
C PRO A 268 14.73 8.64 0.40
N ASP A 269 15.53 7.57 0.46
CA ASP A 269 15.35 6.39 -0.38
C ASP A 269 14.14 5.54 0.04
N ILE A 270 13.56 4.83 -0.93
CA ILE A 270 12.60 3.77 -0.67
C ILE A 270 13.33 2.43 -0.69
N TYR A 271 13.23 1.68 0.40
CA TYR A 271 13.86 0.39 0.60
C TYR A 271 12.91 -0.75 0.26
N SER A 272 13.44 -1.85 -0.21
CA SER A 272 12.71 -3.09 -0.44
C SER A 272 13.63 -4.29 -0.31
N LYS A 273 13.05 -5.47 -0.24
CA LYS A 273 13.81 -6.72 -0.31
C LYS A 273 14.46 -6.85 -1.68
N VAL A 274 15.78 -6.97 -1.69
CA VAL A 274 16.56 -7.18 -2.91
C VAL A 274 16.64 -8.67 -3.21
N ASP A 275 16.31 -9.05 -4.44
CA ASP A 275 16.54 -10.39 -4.97
C ASP A 275 17.80 -10.36 -5.85
N ASP A 276 18.66 -11.37 -5.69
CA ASP A 276 19.87 -11.53 -6.51
C ASP A 276 19.48 -12.16 -7.85
N LEU A 277 19.14 -11.30 -8.81
CA LEU A 277 18.70 -11.66 -10.15
C LEU A 277 19.59 -11.02 -11.21
N PRO A 278 19.82 -11.72 -12.36
CA PRO A 278 20.57 -11.14 -13.46
C PRO A 278 19.83 -9.89 -14.02
N PRO A 279 20.55 -8.98 -14.68
CA PRO A 279 19.93 -7.90 -15.43
C PRO A 279 18.90 -8.40 -16.45
N ALA A 280 17.99 -7.53 -16.87
CA ALA A 280 17.07 -7.84 -17.96
C ALA A 280 17.84 -8.08 -19.26
N LYS A 281 17.42 -9.08 -20.04
CA LYS A 281 18.03 -9.46 -21.31
C LYS A 281 17.11 -9.08 -22.47
N TYR A 282 17.66 -8.43 -23.47
CA TYR A 282 17.00 -8.09 -24.72
C TYR A 282 17.64 -8.86 -25.87
N ASN A 283 16.89 -9.73 -26.52
CA ASN A 283 17.38 -10.51 -27.64
C ASN A 283 17.28 -9.72 -28.95
N PRO A 284 18.02 -10.12 -30.01
CA PRO A 284 17.94 -9.45 -31.32
C PRO A 284 16.50 -9.35 -31.81
N GLY A 285 16.10 -8.14 -32.25
CA GLY A 285 14.72 -7.86 -32.69
C GLY A 285 13.78 -7.38 -31.59
N ALA A 286 14.17 -7.40 -30.35
CA ALA A 286 13.37 -6.80 -29.26
C ALA A 286 13.27 -5.29 -29.40
N VAL A 287 12.05 -4.75 -29.22
CA VAL A 287 11.78 -3.30 -29.23
C VAL A 287 11.15 -2.91 -27.91
N VAL A 288 11.81 -2.04 -27.16
CA VAL A 288 11.30 -1.56 -25.86
C VAL A 288 11.23 -0.05 -25.89
N ARG A 289 10.03 0.50 -25.61
CA ARG A 289 9.77 1.94 -25.61
C ARG A 289 8.99 2.34 -24.37
N ASN A 290 9.41 3.41 -23.69
CA ASN A 290 8.75 3.99 -22.51
C ASN A 290 8.24 2.91 -21.52
N SER A 291 9.11 1.98 -21.13
CA SER A 291 8.73 0.83 -20.32
C SER A 291 9.72 0.59 -19.17
N LEU A 292 9.24 0.02 -18.08
CA LEU A 292 10.09 -0.47 -16.98
C LEU A 292 10.23 -1.99 -17.09
N ILE A 293 11.46 -2.45 -17.20
CA ILE A 293 11.77 -3.88 -17.29
C ILE A 293 12.63 -4.28 -16.08
N SER A 294 12.10 -5.16 -15.25
CA SER A 294 12.79 -5.56 -14.02
C SER A 294 13.77 -6.71 -14.23
N SER A 295 14.65 -6.91 -13.25
CA SER A 295 15.71 -7.92 -13.27
C SER A 295 15.19 -9.34 -13.54
N GLY A 296 15.98 -10.13 -14.24
CA GLY A 296 15.67 -11.51 -14.62
C GLY A 296 14.70 -11.65 -15.79
N SER A 297 14.19 -10.54 -16.35
CA SER A 297 13.28 -10.58 -17.49
C SER A 297 14.00 -10.80 -18.80
N ILE A 298 13.34 -11.47 -19.75
CA ILE A 298 13.85 -11.72 -21.11
C ILE A 298 12.82 -11.22 -22.13
N VAL A 299 13.24 -10.36 -23.05
CA VAL A 299 12.36 -9.76 -24.03
C VAL A 299 12.82 -10.13 -25.44
N ASN A 300 11.93 -10.78 -26.23
CA ASN A 300 12.15 -11.09 -27.64
C ASN A 300 11.19 -10.34 -28.56
N GLY A 301 10.14 -9.73 -28.02
CA GLY A 301 9.09 -9.03 -28.76
C GLY A 301 9.12 -7.51 -28.57
N THR A 302 7.97 -6.87 -28.81
CA THR A 302 7.75 -5.43 -28.65
C THR A 302 7.06 -5.15 -27.32
N VAL A 303 7.59 -4.21 -26.55
CA VAL A 303 7.04 -3.76 -25.26
C VAL A 303 6.97 -2.23 -25.25
N GLU A 304 5.76 -1.68 -25.18
CA GLU A 304 5.53 -0.23 -25.22
C GLU A 304 4.64 0.21 -24.06
N ASN A 305 4.98 1.34 -23.42
CA ASN A 305 4.22 1.92 -22.30
C ASN A 305 3.80 0.88 -21.26
N SER A 306 4.71 -0.01 -20.87
CA SER A 306 4.38 -1.18 -20.07
C SER A 306 5.37 -1.40 -18.94
N ILE A 307 4.95 -2.17 -17.92
CA ILE A 307 5.80 -2.54 -16.79
C ILE A 307 5.90 -4.06 -16.73
N LEU A 308 7.12 -4.56 -16.87
CA LEU A 308 7.45 -5.96 -16.67
C LEU A 308 8.14 -6.12 -15.31
N PHE A 309 7.52 -6.86 -14.43
CA PHE A 309 8.08 -7.21 -13.13
C PHE A 309 9.12 -8.32 -13.26
N LYS A 310 9.73 -8.72 -12.14
CA LYS A 310 10.86 -9.65 -12.10
C LYS A 310 10.58 -10.97 -12.83
N LYS A 311 11.56 -11.44 -13.61
CA LYS A 311 11.52 -12.73 -14.32
C LYS A 311 10.37 -12.89 -15.32
N ALA A 312 9.91 -11.81 -15.93
CA ALA A 312 8.94 -11.91 -17.02
C ALA A 312 9.65 -12.36 -18.31
N TYR A 313 9.06 -13.32 -19.00
CA TYR A 313 9.51 -13.78 -20.32
C TYR A 313 8.52 -13.35 -21.39
N VAL A 314 9.00 -12.64 -22.41
CA VAL A 314 8.23 -12.22 -23.57
C VAL A 314 8.74 -12.95 -24.80
N GLY A 315 7.88 -13.75 -25.43
CA GLY A 315 8.19 -14.55 -26.61
C GLY A 315 8.42 -13.73 -27.87
N ASN A 316 8.75 -14.43 -28.98
CA ASN A 316 9.00 -13.83 -30.28
C ASN A 316 7.70 -13.29 -30.87
N ASN A 317 7.78 -12.18 -31.63
CA ASN A 317 6.66 -11.52 -32.27
C ASN A 317 5.52 -11.13 -31.31
N CYS A 318 5.76 -11.09 -30.00
CA CYS A 318 4.80 -10.58 -29.04
C CYS A 318 4.69 -9.06 -29.12
N VAL A 319 3.50 -8.55 -28.87
CA VAL A 319 3.22 -7.12 -28.74
C VAL A 319 2.55 -6.86 -27.40
N ILE A 320 3.23 -6.15 -26.51
CA ILE A 320 2.73 -5.77 -25.20
C ILE A 320 2.63 -4.26 -25.13
N LYS A 321 1.42 -3.74 -24.92
CA LYS A 321 1.16 -2.30 -24.87
C LYS A 321 0.32 -1.93 -23.65
N ASN A 322 0.62 -0.79 -23.04
CA ASN A 322 -0.17 -0.22 -21.94
C ASN A 322 -0.53 -1.29 -20.90
N SER A 323 0.41 -2.15 -20.54
CA SER A 323 0.12 -3.34 -19.73
C SER A 323 1.10 -3.55 -18.58
N ILE A 324 0.63 -4.25 -17.57
CA ILE A 324 1.43 -4.62 -16.41
C ILE A 324 1.56 -6.14 -16.41
N ILE A 325 2.78 -6.63 -16.52
CA ILE A 325 3.11 -8.05 -16.44
C ILE A 325 3.77 -8.34 -15.10
N LEU A 326 3.10 -9.07 -14.23
CA LEU A 326 3.59 -9.33 -12.88
C LEU A 326 4.74 -10.36 -12.87
N ASN A 327 5.21 -10.71 -11.65
CA ASN A 327 6.42 -11.54 -11.49
C ASN A 327 6.25 -12.96 -12.04
N ASP A 328 7.34 -13.51 -12.60
CA ASP A 328 7.42 -14.90 -13.05
C ASP A 328 6.39 -15.28 -14.12
N VAL A 329 5.98 -14.33 -14.98
CA VAL A 329 5.04 -14.57 -16.10
C VAL A 329 5.80 -15.02 -17.33
N TYR A 330 5.31 -16.08 -17.96
CA TYR A 330 5.76 -16.54 -19.28
C TYR A 330 4.73 -16.21 -20.36
N ILE A 331 5.14 -15.48 -21.38
CA ILE A 331 4.29 -15.12 -22.54
C ILE A 331 4.82 -15.83 -23.77
N GLY A 332 4.01 -16.76 -24.33
CA GLY A 332 4.33 -17.52 -25.52
C GLY A 332 4.35 -16.63 -26.79
N ASP A 333 4.99 -17.17 -27.85
CA ASP A 333 5.21 -16.45 -29.09
C ASP A 333 3.90 -15.96 -29.77
N ASN A 334 3.99 -14.92 -30.59
CA ASN A 334 2.89 -14.33 -31.38
C ASN A 334 1.69 -13.89 -30.51
N THR A 335 1.91 -13.44 -29.28
CA THR A 335 0.88 -13.03 -28.34
C THR A 335 0.73 -11.51 -28.34
N VAL A 336 -0.52 -11.03 -28.28
CA VAL A 336 -0.85 -9.60 -28.16
C VAL A 336 -1.52 -9.35 -26.81
N ILE A 337 -0.98 -8.42 -26.04
CA ILE A 337 -1.52 -8.00 -24.74
C ILE A 337 -1.59 -6.48 -24.71
N GLU A 338 -2.80 -5.93 -24.54
CA GLU A 338 -3.02 -4.49 -24.52
C GLU A 338 -4.04 -4.10 -23.42
N ASN A 339 -3.74 -3.05 -22.65
CA ASN A 339 -4.54 -2.55 -21.54
C ASN A 339 -4.90 -3.67 -20.54
N CYS A 340 -3.90 -4.46 -20.14
CA CYS A 340 -4.08 -5.62 -19.28
C CYS A 340 -3.15 -5.60 -18.06
N ILE A 341 -3.56 -6.33 -17.04
CA ILE A 341 -2.69 -6.76 -15.94
C ILE A 341 -2.63 -8.27 -15.97
N VAL A 342 -1.46 -8.86 -16.19
CA VAL A 342 -1.24 -10.31 -16.17
C VAL A 342 -0.75 -10.72 -14.80
N GLU A 343 -1.47 -11.67 -14.16
CA GLU A 343 -1.18 -12.12 -12.80
C GLU A 343 0.14 -12.90 -12.72
N SER A 344 0.78 -12.83 -11.55
CA SER A 344 2.07 -13.47 -11.31
C SER A 344 2.03 -14.98 -11.45
N ARG A 345 3.13 -15.53 -11.96
CA ARG A 345 3.32 -16.99 -12.18
C ARG A 345 2.34 -17.57 -13.18
N ASP A 346 1.88 -16.74 -14.10
CA ASP A 346 0.99 -17.17 -15.16
C ASP A 346 1.77 -17.57 -16.42
N THR A 347 1.22 -18.48 -17.21
CA THR A 347 1.77 -18.90 -18.50
C THR A 347 0.76 -18.61 -19.57
N ILE A 348 1.00 -17.54 -20.32
CA ILE A 348 0.17 -17.15 -21.46
C ILE A 348 0.58 -18.00 -22.68
N ARG A 349 -0.39 -18.67 -23.28
CA ARG A 349 -0.14 -19.54 -24.44
C ARG A 349 0.23 -18.72 -25.66
N ALA A 350 1.02 -19.36 -26.55
CA ALA A 350 1.33 -18.74 -27.83
C ALA A 350 0.08 -18.51 -28.70
N ASN A 351 0.16 -17.53 -29.61
CA ASN A 351 -0.91 -17.18 -30.54
C ASN A 351 -2.22 -16.74 -29.86
N THR A 352 -2.13 -16.10 -28.69
CA THR A 352 -3.28 -15.58 -27.96
C THR A 352 -3.35 -14.06 -28.00
N THR A 353 -4.56 -13.52 -27.79
CA THR A 353 -4.79 -12.07 -27.78
C THR A 353 -5.65 -11.70 -26.60
N TYR A 354 -5.14 -10.76 -25.78
CA TYR A 354 -5.85 -10.17 -24.65
C TYR A 354 -5.87 -8.66 -24.82
N ILE A 355 -7.05 -8.10 -24.98
CA ILE A 355 -7.25 -6.66 -25.14
C ILE A 355 -8.28 -6.19 -24.14
N GLY A 356 -7.90 -5.23 -23.29
CA GLY A 356 -8.77 -4.41 -22.48
C GLY A 356 -8.95 -3.03 -23.08
N THR A 357 -9.62 -2.13 -22.38
CA THR A 357 -9.76 -0.73 -22.76
C THR A 357 -9.14 0.18 -21.69
N PRO A 358 -8.83 1.45 -22.00
CA PRO A 358 -8.35 2.39 -20.98
C PRO A 358 -9.32 2.58 -19.80
N GLU A 359 -10.62 2.41 -20.04
CA GLU A 359 -11.70 2.54 -19.05
C GLU A 359 -11.98 1.24 -18.28
N ASP A 360 -11.61 0.08 -18.85
CA ASP A 360 -11.76 -1.23 -18.19
C ASP A 360 -10.52 -2.09 -18.43
N ILE A 361 -9.58 -1.97 -17.52
CA ILE A 361 -8.34 -2.74 -17.54
C ILE A 361 -8.65 -4.21 -17.26
N LYS A 362 -8.23 -5.06 -18.21
CA LYS A 362 -8.46 -6.50 -18.12
C LYS A 362 -7.44 -7.18 -17.22
N VAL A 363 -7.92 -7.88 -16.21
CA VAL A 363 -7.08 -8.80 -15.42
C VAL A 363 -7.04 -10.15 -16.12
N VAL A 364 -5.83 -10.60 -16.48
CA VAL A 364 -5.59 -11.86 -17.18
C VAL A 364 -5.06 -12.89 -16.19
N ILE A 365 -5.77 -14.01 -16.08
CA ILE A 365 -5.37 -15.19 -15.31
C ILE A 365 -5.62 -16.41 -16.17
N GLU A 366 -4.56 -17.07 -16.64
CA GLU A 366 -4.68 -18.40 -17.22
C GLU A 366 -4.52 -19.45 -16.13
N LYS A 367 -5.47 -20.40 -16.07
CA LYS A 367 -5.36 -21.55 -15.16
C LYS A 367 -4.25 -22.46 -15.68
N ASN A 368 -3.13 -22.47 -14.98
CA ASN A 368 -2.04 -23.38 -15.26
C ASN A 368 -2.24 -24.70 -14.50
N GLU A 369 -2.50 -25.77 -15.18
CA GLU A 369 -2.52 -27.12 -14.60
C GLU A 369 -1.16 -27.55 -14.04
N ARG A 370 -0.06 -26.84 -14.40
CA ARG A 370 1.30 -27.13 -13.92
C ARG A 370 1.55 -26.80 -12.44
N TYR A 371 0.67 -26.05 -11.79
CA TYR A 371 0.82 -25.59 -10.40
C TYR A 371 -0.38 -25.91 -9.50
N THR A 372 -1.29 -26.77 -9.93
CA THR A 372 -2.29 -27.38 -9.04
C THR A 372 -1.61 -28.45 -8.21
N LEU A 373 -1.04 -28.06 -7.09
CA LEU A 373 -0.73 -28.91 -5.93
C LEU A 373 -1.63 -28.49 -4.79
#